data_d73e735d007cd234a75f81534b73f569
#
_entry.id   d73e735d007cd234a75f81534b73f569
#
_cell.length_a   1.000
_cell.length_b   1.000
_cell.length_c   1.000
_cell.angle_alpha   90.00
_cell.angle_beta   90.00
_cell.angle_gamma   90.00
#
_symmetry.space_group_name_H-M   'P 1'
#
loop_
_entity.id
_entity.type
_entity.pdbx_description
1 polymer ?
#
loop_
_entity_poly.entity_id
_entity_poly.type
_entity_poly.pdbx_seq_one_letter_code
_entity_poly.pdbx_strand_id
1 'polypeptide(L)'
;FPYTTLFRSIVDGAVNDFTKSKGLFAEGTEVTAWDCLVGCNDSLENIKNVFNKGRGKTNSEEIRMPYRNGILHGRDLNYGNEYVSCKCVALLFAVAEWMAMKNNEDKRKEKYQKEHEEISLTQTIKRYNQVQKDKQEIQEWKKKYVVVGKDIPECGTVEDYENYQYIVPVIHFLQYWKNKNYGILGMVLKNMFSYETSEKKRAGEARKLFENKTLNTYKLLEIEERGCGMSKVVVNVTWGSNGEEKNGDLVLGVSYVSLNQGAKETALPWKNNGEWVIYPWDVSALYKE
;
A
#
# COMPACT_ATOMS: atom_id res chain seq x y z
N PHE A 1 -11.10 -14.81 -37.67
CA PHE A 1 -10.30 -13.91 -36.79
C PHE A 1 -8.93 -13.66 -37.43
N PRO A 2 -8.78 -12.60 -38.27
CA PRO A 2 -7.51 -12.33 -38.98
C PRO A 2 -6.39 -11.81 -38.07
N TYR A 3 -6.69 -11.48 -36.81
CA TYR A 3 -5.78 -10.82 -35.88
C TYR A 3 -4.70 -11.73 -35.28
N THR A 4 -4.86 -13.04 -35.32
CA THR A 4 -3.90 -13.97 -34.70
C THR A 4 -2.47 -13.81 -35.23
N THR A 5 -2.32 -13.69 -36.54
CA THR A 5 -1.01 -13.45 -37.16
C THR A 5 -0.45 -12.09 -36.83
N LEU A 6 -1.32 -11.06 -36.79
CA LEU A 6 -0.94 -9.68 -36.46
C LEU A 6 -0.43 -9.57 -35.01
N PHE A 7 -1.14 -10.14 -34.03
CA PHE A 7 -0.69 -10.13 -32.63
C PHE A 7 0.69 -10.75 -32.42
N ARG A 8 0.99 -11.82 -33.15
CA ARG A 8 2.29 -12.49 -33.08
C ARG A 8 3.42 -11.64 -33.65
N SER A 9 3.16 -10.97 -34.78
CA SER A 9 4.13 -10.05 -35.36
C SER A 9 4.37 -8.84 -34.48
N ILE A 10 3.33 -8.34 -33.80
CA ILE A 10 3.45 -7.26 -32.81
C ILE A 10 4.32 -7.69 -31.62
N VAL A 11 4.09 -8.88 -31.06
CA VAL A 11 4.88 -9.39 -29.93
C VAL A 11 6.34 -9.57 -30.32
N ASP A 12 6.61 -10.16 -31.47
CA ASP A 12 7.99 -10.41 -31.96
C ASP A 12 8.70 -9.09 -32.26
N GLY A 13 8.02 -8.13 -32.88
CA GLY A 13 8.53 -6.79 -33.16
C GLY A 13 8.80 -6.00 -31.87
N ALA A 14 7.88 -6.02 -30.92
CA ALA A 14 8.04 -5.33 -29.65
C ALA A 14 9.25 -5.84 -28.86
N VAL A 15 9.47 -7.16 -28.81
CA VAL A 15 10.65 -7.74 -28.17
C VAL A 15 11.94 -7.39 -28.93
N ASN A 16 11.92 -7.41 -30.26
CA ASN A 16 13.04 -6.96 -31.08
C ASN A 16 13.42 -5.51 -30.78
N ASP A 17 12.43 -4.61 -30.75
CA ASP A 17 12.64 -3.20 -30.44
C ASP A 17 13.16 -2.98 -29.02
N PHE A 18 12.66 -3.76 -28.07
CA PHE A 18 13.08 -3.68 -26.66
C PHE A 18 14.51 -4.20 -26.46
N THR A 19 14.83 -5.38 -27.01
CA THR A 19 16.15 -6.01 -26.84
C THR A 19 17.22 -5.40 -27.75
N LYS A 20 16.81 -4.62 -28.75
CA LYS A 20 17.67 -4.07 -29.82
C LYS A 20 18.43 -5.16 -30.60
N SER A 21 17.94 -6.39 -30.60
CA SER A 21 18.63 -7.48 -31.26
C SER A 21 17.70 -8.48 -31.94
N LYS A 22 16.98 -9.29 -31.18
CA LYS A 22 16.19 -10.39 -31.73
C LYS A 22 14.78 -10.37 -31.17
N GLY A 23 13.79 -10.83 -31.96
CA GLY A 23 12.41 -11.00 -31.51
C GLY A 23 12.24 -12.16 -30.50
N LEU A 24 11.05 -12.27 -29.91
CA LEU A 24 10.73 -13.26 -28.91
C LEU A 24 11.03 -14.70 -29.35
N PHE A 25 10.66 -15.02 -30.57
CA PHE A 25 10.71 -16.39 -31.09
C PHE A 25 12.05 -16.74 -31.75
N ALA A 26 12.99 -15.81 -31.77
CA ALA A 26 14.32 -16.07 -32.32
C ALA A 26 15.16 -16.94 -31.38
N GLU A 27 16.06 -17.72 -31.94
CA GLU A 27 16.99 -18.52 -31.17
C GLU A 27 17.98 -17.64 -30.40
N GLY A 28 18.20 -17.96 -29.14
CA GLY A 28 19.10 -17.22 -28.24
C GLY A 28 18.54 -15.89 -27.70
N THR A 29 17.23 -15.59 -27.85
CA THR A 29 16.60 -14.49 -27.12
C THR A 29 16.44 -14.89 -25.66
N GLU A 30 17.12 -14.17 -24.76
CA GLU A 30 17.00 -14.36 -23.33
C GLU A 30 15.71 -13.71 -22.81
N VAL A 31 14.83 -14.51 -22.23
CA VAL A 31 13.51 -14.10 -21.75
C VAL A 31 13.36 -14.20 -20.23
N THR A 32 14.45 -14.49 -19.52
CA THR A 32 14.46 -14.47 -18.05
C THR A 32 14.49 -13.06 -17.52
N ALA A 33 13.80 -12.83 -16.42
CA ALA A 33 13.86 -11.57 -15.67
C ALA A 33 13.74 -11.86 -14.17
N TRP A 34 14.59 -11.20 -13.38
CA TRP A 34 14.60 -11.36 -11.95
C TRP A 34 13.29 -10.83 -11.34
N ASP A 35 12.73 -11.61 -10.37
CA ASP A 35 11.50 -11.28 -9.64
C ASP A 35 10.32 -10.91 -10.58
N CYS A 36 10.19 -11.68 -11.64
CA CYS A 36 9.12 -11.58 -12.62
C CYS A 36 8.35 -12.90 -12.69
N LEU A 37 7.05 -12.88 -12.48
CA LEU A 37 6.23 -14.10 -12.47
C LEU A 37 6.31 -14.85 -13.81
N VAL A 38 6.27 -14.12 -14.92
CA VAL A 38 6.32 -14.70 -16.26
C VAL A 38 7.76 -15.04 -16.69
N GLY A 39 8.73 -14.25 -16.28
CA GLY A 39 10.15 -14.43 -16.62
C GLY A 39 10.94 -15.34 -15.66
N CYS A 40 10.29 -15.84 -14.59
CA CYS A 40 10.96 -16.76 -13.65
C CYS A 40 10.83 -18.22 -14.11
N ASN A 41 11.77 -19.05 -13.67
CA ASN A 41 11.75 -20.51 -13.86
C ASN A 41 11.43 -20.94 -15.31
N ASP A 42 11.97 -20.26 -16.30
CA ASP A 42 11.80 -20.56 -17.72
C ASP A 42 10.35 -20.51 -18.25
N SER A 43 9.43 -19.87 -17.51
CA SER A 43 8.00 -19.84 -17.88
C SER A 43 7.77 -19.27 -19.27
N LEU A 44 8.39 -18.13 -19.59
CA LEU A 44 8.25 -17.50 -20.91
C LEU A 44 8.99 -18.28 -21.99
N GLU A 45 10.13 -18.93 -21.66
CA GLU A 45 10.84 -19.82 -22.57
C GLU A 45 10.01 -21.07 -22.90
N ASN A 46 9.31 -21.65 -21.93
CA ASN A 46 8.38 -22.74 -22.15
C ASN A 46 7.22 -22.33 -23.06
N ILE A 47 6.65 -21.15 -22.86
CA ILE A 47 5.62 -20.60 -23.75
C ILE A 47 6.18 -20.44 -25.17
N LYS A 48 7.36 -19.83 -25.33
CA LYS A 48 8.05 -19.67 -26.60
C LYS A 48 8.24 -21.01 -27.32
N ASN A 49 8.70 -22.03 -26.59
CA ASN A 49 8.89 -23.37 -27.12
C ASN A 49 7.59 -24.04 -27.58
N VAL A 50 6.49 -23.86 -26.85
CA VAL A 50 5.16 -24.34 -27.26
C VAL A 50 4.69 -23.65 -28.53
N PHE A 51 4.83 -22.33 -28.61
CA PHE A 51 4.43 -21.57 -29.79
C PHE A 51 5.29 -21.88 -31.03
N ASN A 52 6.55 -22.23 -30.85
CA ASN A 52 7.47 -22.58 -31.95
C ASN A 52 7.31 -24.00 -32.49
N LYS A 53 6.45 -24.83 -31.88
CA LYS A 53 6.18 -26.18 -32.42
C LYS A 53 5.70 -26.10 -33.86
N GLY A 54 6.32 -26.90 -34.70
CA GLY A 54 5.96 -27.06 -36.12
C GLY A 54 5.07 -28.29 -36.34
N ARG A 55 4.51 -28.37 -37.55
CA ARG A 55 3.74 -29.51 -38.04
C ARG A 55 4.46 -30.15 -39.22
N GLY A 56 4.61 -31.47 -39.17
CA GLY A 56 5.16 -32.27 -40.29
C GLY A 56 4.15 -32.44 -41.44
N LYS A 57 2.84 -32.43 -41.12
CA LYS A 57 1.74 -32.61 -42.09
C LYS A 57 0.75 -31.47 -41.96
N THR A 58 0.04 -31.15 -43.04
CA THR A 58 -1.03 -30.15 -43.03
C THR A 58 -2.21 -30.67 -42.20
N ASN A 59 -2.73 -29.81 -41.33
CA ASN A 59 -3.86 -30.04 -40.45
C ASN A 59 -5.00 -29.06 -40.78
N SER A 60 -6.16 -29.58 -41.11
CA SER A 60 -7.38 -28.81 -41.38
C SER A 60 -8.33 -28.76 -40.18
N GLU A 61 -8.07 -29.55 -39.14
CA GLU A 61 -8.88 -29.53 -37.92
C GLU A 61 -8.61 -28.25 -37.12
N GLU A 62 -9.58 -27.88 -36.29
CA GLU A 62 -9.44 -26.74 -35.39
C GLU A 62 -8.30 -26.96 -34.38
N ILE A 63 -7.41 -25.99 -34.27
CA ILE A 63 -6.33 -26.00 -33.28
C ILE A 63 -6.67 -25.09 -32.10
N ARG A 64 -6.17 -25.46 -30.90
CA ARG A 64 -6.36 -24.67 -29.66
C ARG A 64 -5.09 -23.96 -29.18
N MET A 65 -3.99 -24.16 -29.89
CA MET A 65 -2.70 -23.52 -29.61
C MET A 65 -2.19 -22.79 -30.84
N PRO A 66 -1.65 -21.59 -30.68
CA PRO A 66 -1.10 -20.79 -31.78
C PRO A 66 0.30 -21.25 -32.19
N TYR A 67 0.38 -22.46 -32.75
CA TYR A 67 1.65 -23.00 -33.27
C TYR A 67 2.20 -22.12 -34.39
N ARG A 68 3.23 -21.33 -34.07
CA ARG A 68 3.79 -20.32 -34.97
C ARG A 68 4.22 -20.92 -36.31
N ASN A 69 5.03 -21.94 -36.26
CA ASN A 69 5.56 -22.54 -37.49
C ASN A 69 4.45 -23.25 -38.29
N GLY A 70 3.49 -23.89 -37.60
CA GLY A 70 2.34 -24.50 -38.27
C GLY A 70 1.49 -23.48 -39.04
N ILE A 71 1.20 -22.33 -38.43
CA ILE A 71 0.39 -21.28 -39.03
C ILE A 71 1.18 -20.56 -40.16
N LEU A 72 2.42 -20.12 -39.92
CA LEU A 72 3.20 -19.35 -40.90
C LEU A 72 3.55 -20.15 -42.16
N HIS A 73 3.77 -21.44 -42.02
CA HIS A 73 4.06 -22.33 -43.15
C HIS A 73 2.81 -22.97 -43.77
N GLY A 74 1.61 -22.50 -43.38
CA GLY A 74 0.34 -23.00 -43.93
C GLY A 74 0.07 -24.47 -43.62
N ARG A 75 0.58 -24.97 -42.51
CA ARG A 75 0.37 -26.35 -42.03
C ARG A 75 -0.83 -26.48 -41.10
N ASP A 76 -1.13 -25.47 -40.30
CA ASP A 76 -2.35 -25.38 -39.49
C ASP A 76 -3.30 -24.41 -40.17
N LEU A 77 -4.35 -24.94 -40.82
CA LEU A 77 -5.26 -24.13 -41.65
C LEU A 77 -6.42 -23.53 -40.85
N ASN A 78 -6.91 -24.21 -39.80
CA ASN A 78 -8.05 -23.81 -38.99
C ASN A 78 -7.62 -23.23 -37.64
N TYR A 79 -6.89 -22.09 -37.69
CA TYR A 79 -6.36 -21.38 -36.50
C TYR A 79 -7.19 -20.12 -36.14
N GLY A 80 -8.13 -19.74 -36.99
CA GLY A 80 -8.91 -18.48 -36.85
C GLY A 80 -10.05 -18.60 -35.86
N ASN A 81 -9.80 -19.03 -34.64
CA ASN A 81 -10.77 -19.23 -33.58
C ASN A 81 -10.48 -18.41 -32.32
N GLU A 82 -11.43 -18.39 -31.39
CA GLU A 82 -11.35 -17.64 -30.14
C GLU A 82 -10.22 -18.12 -29.24
N TYR A 83 -10.01 -19.44 -29.11
CA TYR A 83 -8.98 -20.03 -28.24
C TYR A 83 -7.58 -19.57 -28.64
N VAL A 84 -7.28 -19.61 -29.94
CA VAL A 84 -5.99 -19.21 -30.47
C VAL A 84 -5.79 -17.70 -30.29
N SER A 85 -6.83 -16.91 -30.55
CA SER A 85 -6.80 -15.44 -30.38
C SER A 85 -6.58 -15.03 -28.93
N CYS A 86 -7.33 -15.63 -27.98
CA CYS A 86 -7.16 -15.36 -26.55
C CYS A 86 -5.75 -15.69 -26.06
N LYS A 87 -5.16 -16.78 -26.51
CA LYS A 87 -3.78 -17.16 -26.14
C LYS A 87 -2.73 -16.22 -26.70
N CYS A 88 -2.95 -15.68 -27.91
CA CYS A 88 -2.08 -14.65 -28.48
C CYS A 88 -2.16 -13.35 -27.68
N VAL A 89 -3.36 -12.93 -27.26
CA VAL A 89 -3.54 -11.76 -26.38
C VAL A 89 -2.91 -11.99 -25.02
N ALA A 90 -3.09 -13.15 -24.42
CA ALA A 90 -2.43 -13.50 -23.14
C ALA A 90 -0.90 -13.43 -23.24
N LEU A 91 -0.34 -13.92 -24.35
CA LEU A 91 1.10 -13.79 -24.61
C LEU A 91 1.53 -12.32 -24.71
N LEU A 92 0.74 -11.47 -25.35
CA LEU A 92 1.05 -10.02 -25.43
C LEU A 92 1.15 -9.40 -24.04
N PHE A 93 0.20 -9.69 -23.15
CA PHE A 93 0.26 -9.20 -21.77
C PHE A 93 1.46 -9.76 -20.99
N ALA A 94 1.76 -11.05 -21.13
CA ALA A 94 2.90 -11.68 -20.51
C ALA A 94 4.23 -11.04 -20.94
N VAL A 95 4.37 -10.75 -22.23
CA VAL A 95 5.56 -10.08 -22.77
C VAL A 95 5.64 -8.62 -22.32
N ALA A 96 4.52 -7.91 -22.27
CA ALA A 96 4.49 -6.53 -21.76
C ALA A 96 4.91 -6.46 -20.29
N GLU A 97 4.45 -7.40 -19.44
CA GLU A 97 4.90 -7.52 -18.05
C GLU A 97 6.39 -7.81 -17.97
N TRP A 98 6.88 -8.80 -18.72
CA TRP A 98 8.31 -9.12 -18.78
C TRP A 98 9.17 -7.92 -19.15
N MET A 99 8.79 -7.17 -20.21
CA MET A 99 9.50 -5.96 -20.64
C MET A 99 9.54 -4.89 -19.56
N ALA A 100 8.41 -4.65 -18.88
CA ALA A 100 8.33 -3.68 -17.78
C ALA A 100 9.22 -4.09 -16.59
N MET A 101 9.23 -5.38 -16.25
CA MET A 101 10.06 -5.92 -15.16
C MET A 101 11.55 -5.89 -15.53
N LYS A 102 11.90 -6.29 -16.75
CA LYS A 102 13.28 -6.28 -17.23
C LYS A 102 13.86 -4.87 -17.29
N ASN A 103 13.07 -3.88 -17.72
CA ASN A 103 13.51 -2.48 -17.78
C ASN A 103 13.86 -1.88 -16.41
N ASN A 104 13.29 -2.41 -15.32
CA ASN A 104 13.52 -1.95 -13.96
C ASN A 104 14.32 -2.94 -13.11
N GLU A 105 14.88 -3.98 -13.71
CA GLU A 105 15.50 -5.12 -13.01
C GLU A 105 16.62 -4.67 -12.07
N ASP A 106 17.52 -3.82 -12.51
CA ASP A 106 18.66 -3.36 -11.72
C ASP A 106 18.23 -2.53 -10.51
N LYS A 107 17.29 -1.59 -10.70
CA LYS A 107 16.73 -0.80 -9.61
C LYS A 107 16.00 -1.67 -8.58
N ARG A 108 15.32 -2.71 -9.02
CA ARG A 108 14.61 -3.65 -8.15
C ARG A 108 15.58 -4.53 -7.39
N LYS A 109 16.65 -5.01 -8.02
CA LYS A 109 17.73 -5.77 -7.36
C LYS A 109 18.42 -4.93 -6.30
N GLU A 110 18.78 -3.68 -6.60
CA GLU A 110 19.37 -2.77 -5.60
C GLU A 110 18.44 -2.52 -4.41
N LYS A 111 17.15 -2.29 -4.67
CA LYS A 111 16.16 -2.13 -3.61
C LYS A 111 16.05 -3.39 -2.76
N TYR A 112 15.95 -4.56 -3.39
CA TYR A 112 15.89 -5.85 -2.70
C TYR A 112 17.13 -6.10 -1.84
N GLN A 113 18.32 -5.82 -2.37
CA GLN A 113 19.57 -5.96 -1.61
C GLN A 113 19.61 -5.04 -0.39
N LYS A 114 19.19 -3.77 -0.53
CA LYS A 114 19.09 -2.82 0.60
C LYS A 114 18.08 -3.28 1.66
N GLU A 115 16.95 -3.84 1.23
CA GLU A 115 15.91 -4.35 2.12
C GLU A 115 16.28 -5.68 2.80
N HIS A 116 17.13 -6.48 2.15
CA HIS A 116 17.56 -7.81 2.58
C HIS A 116 19.07 -7.87 2.80
N GLU A 117 19.68 -6.79 3.33
CA GLU A 117 21.07 -6.83 3.77
C GLU A 117 21.28 -8.05 4.69
N GLU A 118 22.32 -8.82 4.42
CA GLU A 118 22.65 -10.00 5.22
C GLU A 118 22.85 -9.61 6.68
N ILE A 119 21.86 -9.90 7.50
CA ILE A 119 21.93 -9.65 8.93
C ILE A 119 22.84 -10.73 9.50
N SER A 120 23.95 -10.32 10.12
CA SER A 120 24.87 -11.27 10.77
C SER A 120 24.14 -12.08 11.85
N LEU A 121 24.58 -13.33 12.10
CA LEU A 121 24.02 -14.16 13.17
C LEU A 121 23.97 -13.42 14.51
N THR A 122 24.99 -12.63 14.81
CA THR A 122 25.06 -11.80 16.04
C THR A 122 23.93 -10.75 16.07
N GLN A 123 23.66 -10.10 14.96
CA GLN A 123 22.56 -9.12 14.84
C GLN A 123 21.19 -9.83 14.94
N THR A 124 21.07 -11.01 14.34
CA THR A 124 19.84 -11.83 14.43
C THR A 124 19.54 -12.24 15.87
N ILE A 125 20.57 -12.69 16.61
CA ILE A 125 20.44 -13.06 18.03
C ILE A 125 20.09 -11.83 18.88
N LYS A 126 20.75 -10.69 18.67
CA LYS A 126 20.43 -9.44 19.38
C LYS A 126 18.98 -9.03 19.13
N ARG A 127 18.54 -9.10 17.88
CA ARG A 127 17.16 -8.77 17.51
C ARG A 127 16.15 -9.74 18.13
N TYR A 128 16.45 -11.03 18.11
CA TYR A 128 15.61 -12.05 18.77
C TYR A 128 15.46 -11.76 20.25
N ASN A 129 16.56 -11.52 20.95
CA ASN A 129 16.55 -11.21 22.38
C ASN A 129 15.76 -9.93 22.67
N GLN A 130 15.89 -8.90 21.83
CA GLN A 130 15.12 -7.67 21.96
C GLN A 130 13.63 -7.93 21.79
N VAL A 131 13.23 -8.70 20.79
CA VAL A 131 11.81 -9.08 20.57
C VAL A 131 11.25 -9.87 21.75
N GLN A 132 12.04 -10.78 22.36
CA GLN A 132 11.60 -11.52 23.55
C GLN A 132 11.40 -10.58 24.74
N LYS A 133 12.32 -9.64 24.96
CA LYS A 133 12.19 -8.61 25.99
C LYS A 133 10.96 -7.74 25.77
N ASP A 134 10.73 -7.28 24.53
CA ASP A 134 9.57 -6.48 24.16
C ASP A 134 8.26 -7.24 24.44
N LYS A 135 8.22 -8.53 24.10
CA LYS A 135 7.06 -9.39 24.39
C LYS A 135 6.78 -9.49 25.89
N GLN A 136 7.83 -9.65 26.70
CA GLN A 136 7.69 -9.71 28.15
C GLN A 136 7.14 -8.39 28.70
N GLU A 137 7.71 -7.25 28.28
CA GLU A 137 7.26 -5.91 28.69
C GLU A 137 5.78 -5.67 28.30
N ILE A 138 5.36 -6.13 27.10
CA ILE A 138 3.96 -6.06 26.64
C ILE A 138 3.05 -6.94 27.52
N GLN A 139 3.50 -8.13 27.91
CA GLN A 139 2.73 -9.03 28.79
C GLN A 139 2.58 -8.49 30.21
N GLU A 140 3.57 -7.77 30.71
CA GLU A 140 3.55 -7.12 32.03
C GLU A 140 2.71 -5.83 32.04
N TRP A 141 2.41 -5.26 30.85
CA TRP A 141 1.58 -4.06 30.74
C TRP A 141 0.17 -4.30 31.31
N LYS A 142 -0.31 -3.34 32.07
CA LYS A 142 -1.66 -3.39 32.66
C LYS A 142 -2.48 -2.20 32.20
N LYS A 143 -3.70 -2.48 31.75
CA LYS A 143 -4.69 -1.48 31.37
C LYS A 143 -4.97 -0.54 32.53
N LYS A 144 -4.91 0.77 32.29
CA LYS A 144 -5.35 1.78 33.24
C LYS A 144 -6.81 2.14 32.95
N TYR A 145 -7.58 2.27 34.01
CA TYR A 145 -8.95 2.75 33.92
C TYR A 145 -8.95 4.24 34.25
N VAL A 146 -9.38 5.05 33.29
CA VAL A 146 -9.39 6.52 33.39
C VAL A 146 -10.84 6.98 33.32
N VAL A 147 -11.28 7.71 34.32
CA VAL A 147 -12.63 8.25 34.41
C VAL A 147 -12.59 9.74 34.10
N VAL A 148 -13.22 10.12 33.00
CA VAL A 148 -13.33 11.51 32.59
C VAL A 148 -14.20 12.26 33.62
N GLY A 149 -13.79 13.48 33.98
CA GLY A 149 -14.43 14.30 35.01
C GLY A 149 -13.97 13.98 36.45
N LYS A 150 -13.21 12.89 36.65
CA LYS A 150 -12.63 12.52 37.94
C LYS A 150 -11.10 12.49 37.90
N ASP A 151 -10.54 11.66 37.04
CA ASP A 151 -9.10 11.48 36.94
C ASP A 151 -8.45 12.47 35.95
N ILE A 152 -9.24 12.93 34.99
CA ILE A 152 -8.88 13.96 34.01
C ILE A 152 -10.07 14.89 33.75
N PRO A 153 -9.85 16.15 33.36
CA PRO A 153 -10.91 17.07 33.02
C PRO A 153 -11.65 16.67 31.74
N GLU A 154 -12.93 17.03 31.65
CA GLU A 154 -13.75 16.84 30.45
C GLU A 154 -13.33 17.76 29.30
N CYS A 155 -12.79 18.94 29.64
CA CYS A 155 -12.22 19.94 28.73
C CYS A 155 -10.94 20.45 29.35
N GLY A 156 -9.88 20.58 28.58
CA GLY A 156 -8.59 21.03 29.08
C GLY A 156 -7.61 21.40 27.97
N THR A 157 -6.43 21.79 28.41
CA THR A 157 -5.27 22.03 27.56
C THR A 157 -4.37 20.80 27.50
N VAL A 158 -3.31 20.81 26.72
CA VAL A 158 -2.40 19.67 26.58
C VAL A 158 -1.76 19.32 27.93
N GLU A 159 -1.44 20.32 28.73
CA GLU A 159 -0.80 20.20 30.04
C GLU A 159 -1.65 19.38 31.02
N ASP A 160 -2.97 19.46 30.92
CA ASP A 160 -3.91 18.72 31.79
C ASP A 160 -3.88 17.20 31.52
N TYR A 161 -3.28 16.77 30.40
CA TYR A 161 -3.25 15.38 29.94
C TYR A 161 -1.83 14.81 29.80
N GLU A 162 -0.80 15.46 30.33
CA GLU A 162 0.60 15.01 30.22
C GLU A 162 0.83 13.56 30.68
N ASN A 163 0.12 13.10 31.69
CA ASN A 163 0.20 11.74 32.18
C ASN A 163 -0.49 10.70 31.26
N TYR A 164 -1.21 11.18 30.27
CA TYR A 164 -2.01 10.38 29.34
C TYR A 164 -1.68 10.76 27.89
N GLN A 165 -0.46 10.52 27.47
CA GLN A 165 0.11 10.97 26.21
C GLN A 165 -0.72 10.60 24.97
N TYR A 166 -1.53 9.54 25.03
CA TYR A 166 -2.43 9.15 23.95
C TYR A 166 -3.63 10.10 23.77
N ILE A 167 -3.92 10.96 24.76
CA ILE A 167 -4.97 11.99 24.63
C ILE A 167 -4.45 13.23 23.91
N VAL A 168 -3.16 13.53 24.05
CA VAL A 168 -2.51 14.73 23.50
C VAL A 168 -2.81 14.97 22.01
N PRO A 169 -2.66 13.99 21.10
CA PRO A 169 -2.99 14.20 19.69
C PRO A 169 -4.46 14.53 19.45
N VAL A 170 -5.37 14.03 20.30
CA VAL A 170 -6.80 14.35 20.22
C VAL A 170 -7.04 15.81 20.58
N ILE A 171 -6.41 16.30 21.65
CA ILE A 171 -6.52 17.71 22.08
C ILE A 171 -5.90 18.63 21.03
N HIS A 172 -4.74 18.27 20.49
CA HIS A 172 -4.14 19.02 19.38
C HIS A 172 -5.06 19.09 18.16
N PHE A 173 -5.68 17.98 17.78
CA PHE A 173 -6.64 17.94 16.68
C PHE A 173 -7.79 18.91 16.92
N LEU A 174 -8.41 18.89 18.10
CA LEU A 174 -9.52 19.75 18.47
C LEU A 174 -9.12 21.23 18.53
N GLN A 175 -7.96 21.55 19.10
CA GLN A 175 -7.45 22.91 19.18
C GLN A 175 -7.12 23.48 17.79
N TYR A 176 -6.45 22.70 16.91
CA TYR A 176 -6.13 23.16 15.56
C TYR A 176 -7.37 23.30 14.69
N TRP A 177 -8.38 22.43 14.86
CA TRP A 177 -9.67 22.61 14.21
C TRP A 177 -10.36 23.90 14.68
N LYS A 178 -10.46 24.11 16.00
CA LYS A 178 -11.06 25.31 16.59
C LYS A 178 -10.40 26.60 16.11
N ASN A 179 -9.08 26.58 16.01
CA ASN A 179 -8.28 27.73 15.59
C ASN A 179 -8.12 27.85 14.06
N LYS A 180 -8.78 26.97 13.28
CA LYS A 180 -8.68 26.92 11.82
C LYS A 180 -7.24 26.82 11.29
N ASN A 181 -6.35 26.19 12.06
CA ASN A 181 -4.95 25.98 11.68
C ASN A 181 -4.81 24.75 10.80
N TYR A 182 -5.26 24.83 9.56
CA TYR A 182 -5.31 23.71 8.62
C TYR A 182 -3.92 23.16 8.24
N GLY A 183 -2.88 23.99 8.33
CA GLY A 183 -1.50 23.55 8.10
C GLY A 183 -1.09 22.44 9.06
N ILE A 184 -1.18 22.73 10.35
CA ILE A 184 -0.83 21.77 11.41
C ILE A 184 -1.88 20.67 11.51
N LEU A 185 -3.17 20.99 11.32
CA LEU A 185 -4.23 19.99 11.30
C LEU A 185 -3.97 18.89 10.25
N GLY A 186 -3.51 19.27 9.06
CA GLY A 186 -3.09 18.31 8.02
C GLY A 186 -1.86 17.48 8.40
N MET A 187 -1.06 17.92 9.36
CA MET A 187 0.07 17.15 9.89
C MET A 187 -0.36 16.15 10.98
N VAL A 188 -1.30 16.53 11.83
CA VAL A 188 -1.89 15.64 12.86
C VAL A 188 -2.65 14.49 12.19
N LEU A 189 -3.36 14.79 11.10
CA LEU A 189 -4.08 13.81 10.27
C LEU A 189 -3.21 13.22 9.14
N LYS A 190 -1.89 13.19 9.29
CA LYS A 190 -0.96 12.82 8.22
C LYS A 190 -1.18 11.44 7.61
N ASN A 191 -1.76 10.51 8.36
CA ASN A 191 -2.07 9.19 7.85
C ASN A 191 -3.36 9.12 6.99
N MET A 192 -4.10 10.24 6.84
CA MET A 192 -5.22 10.33 5.88
C MET A 192 -4.77 10.29 4.44
N PHE A 193 -3.57 10.75 4.20
CA PHE A 193 -3.10 11.04 2.87
C PHE A 193 -1.88 10.16 2.59
N SER A 194 -1.74 9.70 1.36
CA SER A 194 -0.60 8.86 1.01
C SER A 194 0.72 9.49 1.45
N TYR A 195 1.68 8.69 1.86
CA TYR A 195 2.98 9.13 2.37
C TYR A 195 3.77 10.03 1.40
N GLU A 196 3.41 10.01 0.12
CA GLU A 196 4.02 10.82 -0.94
C GLU A 196 3.43 12.23 -1.05
N THR A 197 2.43 12.56 -0.22
CA THR A 197 1.73 13.84 -0.33
C THR A 197 2.51 14.95 0.38
N SER A 198 2.80 16.04 -0.34
CA SER A 198 3.48 17.21 0.23
C SER A 198 2.66 17.86 1.36
N GLU A 199 3.35 18.53 2.31
CA GLU A 199 2.69 19.27 3.43
C GLU A 199 1.63 20.25 2.93
N LYS A 200 1.92 20.99 1.85
CA LYS A 200 0.99 21.95 1.23
C LYS A 200 -0.30 21.26 0.76
N LYS A 201 -0.18 20.06 0.19
CA LYS A 201 -1.33 19.30 -0.29
C LYS A 201 -2.16 18.80 0.90
N ARG A 202 -1.52 18.29 1.96
CA ARG A 202 -2.19 17.86 3.20
C ARG A 202 -2.93 19.02 3.87
N ALA A 203 -2.30 20.18 3.97
CA ALA A 203 -2.95 21.38 4.49
C ALA A 203 -4.16 21.81 3.63
N GLY A 204 -4.06 21.72 2.31
CA GLY A 204 -5.17 22.00 1.38
C GLY A 204 -6.33 21.02 1.53
N GLU A 205 -6.04 19.75 1.73
CA GLU A 205 -7.05 18.72 1.97
C GLU A 205 -7.72 18.89 3.34
N ALA A 206 -6.94 19.13 4.40
CA ALA A 206 -7.49 19.46 5.71
C ALA A 206 -8.38 20.72 5.66
N ARG A 207 -7.96 21.74 4.90
CA ARG A 207 -8.79 22.94 4.71
C ARG A 207 -10.12 22.61 4.05
N LYS A 208 -10.14 21.87 2.95
CA LYS A 208 -11.39 21.45 2.27
C LYS A 208 -12.33 20.70 3.20
N LEU A 209 -11.79 19.90 4.11
CA LEU A 209 -12.57 19.11 5.04
C LEU A 209 -13.21 19.93 6.16
N PHE A 210 -12.52 20.97 6.64
CA PHE A 210 -12.88 21.68 7.86
C PHE A 210 -13.26 23.15 7.66
N GLU A 211 -13.04 23.76 6.48
CA GLU A 211 -13.29 25.19 6.27
C GLU A 211 -14.75 25.62 6.52
N ASN A 212 -15.70 24.73 6.19
CA ASN A 212 -17.13 24.94 6.40
C ASN A 212 -17.63 24.40 7.75
N LYS A 213 -16.73 23.90 8.59
CA LYS A 213 -17.03 23.32 9.89
C LYS A 213 -16.26 24.06 10.98
N THR A 214 -16.92 24.89 11.75
CA THR A 214 -16.28 25.62 12.84
C THR A 214 -16.57 24.93 14.17
N LEU A 215 -15.55 24.43 14.84
CA LEU A 215 -15.68 23.80 16.15
C LEU A 215 -16.03 24.88 17.19
N ASN A 216 -17.19 24.75 17.81
CA ASN A 216 -17.67 25.65 18.87
C ASN A 216 -17.18 25.18 20.24
N THR A 217 -17.56 23.97 20.62
CA THR A 217 -17.20 23.33 21.90
C THR A 217 -16.88 21.86 21.71
N TYR A 218 -16.13 21.32 22.68
CA TYR A 218 -15.90 19.87 22.77
C TYR A 218 -15.88 19.44 24.24
N LYS A 219 -16.16 18.14 24.46
CA LYS A 219 -16.14 17.51 25.76
C LYS A 219 -15.69 16.07 25.62
N LEU A 220 -14.65 15.65 26.36
CA LEU A 220 -14.27 14.26 26.46
C LEU A 220 -15.37 13.49 27.21
N LEU A 221 -15.76 12.34 26.68
CA LEU A 221 -16.79 11.49 27.26
C LEU A 221 -16.22 10.21 27.84
N GLU A 222 -15.38 9.54 27.09
CA GLU A 222 -14.88 8.21 27.46
C GLU A 222 -13.45 8.02 26.95
N ILE A 223 -12.65 7.34 27.73
CA ILE A 223 -11.31 6.91 27.37
C ILE A 223 -11.15 5.45 27.70
N GLU A 224 -10.65 4.69 26.74
CA GLU A 224 -10.40 3.27 26.89
C GLU A 224 -9.02 2.90 26.36
N GLU A 225 -8.11 2.46 27.24
CA GLU A 225 -6.87 1.81 26.78
C GLU A 225 -7.21 0.42 26.24
N ARG A 226 -6.94 0.14 24.97
CA ARG A 226 -7.18 -1.15 24.31
C ARG A 226 -5.95 -2.03 24.22
N GLY A 227 -4.79 -1.43 24.40
CA GLY A 227 -3.49 -2.10 24.39
C GLY A 227 -2.39 -1.12 24.76
N CYS A 228 -1.17 -1.60 24.94
CA CYS A 228 -0.03 -0.76 25.35
C CYS A 228 0.28 0.40 24.39
N GLY A 229 -0.12 0.27 23.13
CA GLY A 229 0.05 1.30 22.10
C GLY A 229 -1.25 1.66 21.39
N MET A 230 -2.41 1.35 21.98
CA MET A 230 -3.71 1.60 21.36
C MET A 230 -4.75 2.06 22.39
N SER A 231 -5.44 3.13 22.10
CA SER A 231 -6.50 3.69 22.93
C SER A 231 -7.68 4.16 22.09
N LYS A 232 -8.85 4.23 22.69
CA LYS A 232 -10.06 4.83 22.15
C LYS A 232 -10.37 6.08 22.97
N VAL A 233 -10.66 7.19 22.31
CA VAL A 233 -11.11 8.42 22.95
C VAL A 233 -12.43 8.84 22.30
N VAL A 234 -13.48 8.99 23.10
CA VAL A 234 -14.78 9.49 22.65
C VAL A 234 -14.92 10.95 23.04
N VAL A 235 -15.21 11.79 22.08
CA VAL A 235 -15.34 13.23 22.25
C VAL A 235 -16.69 13.67 21.69
N ASN A 236 -17.52 14.30 22.50
CA ASN A 236 -18.67 15.05 22.00
C ASN A 236 -18.17 16.38 21.43
N VAL A 237 -18.60 16.74 20.24
CA VAL A 237 -18.25 17.98 19.56
C VAL A 237 -19.50 18.70 19.11
N THR A 238 -19.51 20.05 19.28
CA THR A 238 -20.52 20.92 18.70
C THR A 238 -19.86 21.82 17.68
N TRP A 239 -20.36 21.81 16.46
CA TRP A 239 -19.77 22.58 15.37
C TRP A 239 -20.85 23.29 14.52
N GLY A 240 -20.49 24.46 14.01
CA GLY A 240 -21.29 25.16 13.01
C GLY A 240 -20.94 24.63 11.59
N SER A 241 -21.98 24.35 10.81
CA SER A 241 -21.84 23.96 9.40
C SER A 241 -23.00 24.60 8.61
N ASN A 242 -22.67 25.39 7.56
CA ASN A 242 -23.66 26.04 6.68
C ASN A 242 -24.71 26.87 7.41
N GLY A 243 -24.33 27.48 8.53
CA GLY A 243 -25.24 28.30 9.35
C GLY A 243 -26.08 27.52 10.36
N GLU A 244 -25.96 26.23 10.41
CA GLU A 244 -26.61 25.37 11.39
C GLU A 244 -25.60 24.88 12.43
N GLU A 245 -26.06 24.70 13.67
CA GLU A 245 -25.28 24.07 14.72
C GLU A 245 -25.59 22.59 14.76
N LYS A 246 -24.52 21.78 14.68
CA LYS A 246 -24.58 20.32 14.76
C LYS A 246 -23.86 19.84 16.00
N ASN A 247 -24.32 18.72 16.57
CA ASN A 247 -23.68 18.05 17.70
C ASN A 247 -23.54 16.55 17.41
N GLY A 248 -22.46 15.95 17.85
CA GLY A 248 -22.23 14.53 17.68
C GLY A 248 -20.98 14.03 18.40
N ASP A 249 -20.90 12.70 18.52
CA ASP A 249 -19.78 12.03 19.16
C ASP A 249 -18.79 11.54 18.11
N LEU A 250 -17.52 11.89 18.29
CA LEU A 250 -16.39 11.36 17.55
C LEU A 250 -15.74 10.25 18.36
N VAL A 251 -15.64 9.07 17.76
CA VAL A 251 -14.92 7.92 18.32
C VAL A 251 -13.56 7.86 17.65
N LEU A 252 -12.54 8.34 18.34
CA LEU A 252 -11.18 8.45 17.80
C LEU A 252 -10.31 7.29 18.30
N GLY A 253 -9.78 6.51 17.36
CA GLY A 253 -8.74 5.52 17.63
C GLY A 253 -7.38 6.20 17.68
N VAL A 254 -6.63 5.96 18.75
CA VAL A 254 -5.29 6.50 18.93
C VAL A 254 -4.29 5.37 19.00
N SER A 255 -3.23 5.45 18.20
CA SER A 255 -2.19 4.42 18.15
C SER A 255 -0.80 5.02 18.26
N TYR A 256 0.09 4.28 18.94
CA TYR A 256 1.50 4.60 18.99
C TYR A 256 2.21 3.97 17.80
N VAL A 257 2.80 4.77 16.94
CA VAL A 257 3.45 4.35 15.70
C VAL A 257 4.92 4.74 15.68
N SER A 258 5.76 3.95 14.99
CA SER A 258 7.18 4.27 14.85
C SER A 258 7.39 5.58 14.09
N LEU A 259 8.32 6.40 14.54
CA LEU A 259 8.77 7.60 13.81
C LEU A 259 9.49 7.25 12.50
N ASN A 260 10.13 6.09 12.44
CA ASN A 260 10.88 5.63 11.29
C ASN A 260 10.02 4.67 10.45
N GLN A 261 9.67 5.07 9.24
CA GLN A 261 9.05 4.18 8.26
C GLN A 261 10.03 3.05 7.93
N GLY A 262 9.57 1.80 8.06
CA GLY A 262 10.43 0.63 7.86
C GLY A 262 11.27 0.25 9.08
N ALA A 263 11.04 0.85 10.24
CA ALA A 263 11.69 0.43 11.47
C ALA A 263 11.42 -1.06 11.74
N LYS A 264 12.50 -1.79 12.01
CA LYS A 264 12.46 -3.21 12.37
C LYS A 264 12.20 -3.43 13.87
N GLU A 265 11.97 -2.35 14.60
CA GLU A 265 11.72 -2.35 16.05
C GLU A 265 10.25 -2.10 16.37
N THR A 266 9.77 -2.74 17.44
CA THR A 266 8.42 -2.50 17.95
C THR A 266 8.36 -1.09 18.54
N ALA A 267 7.40 -0.28 18.07
CA ALA A 267 7.13 1.01 18.68
C ALA A 267 6.37 0.80 20.00
N LEU A 268 6.98 1.18 21.12
CA LEU A 268 6.41 1.05 22.45
C LEU A 268 6.46 2.41 23.17
N PRO A 269 5.36 2.86 23.82
CA PRO A 269 5.28 4.19 24.40
C PRO A 269 6.37 4.48 25.44
N TRP A 270 6.80 3.49 26.21
CA TRP A 270 7.86 3.65 27.21
C TRP A 270 9.28 3.66 26.65
N LYS A 271 9.47 3.32 25.35
CA LYS A 271 10.75 3.43 24.65
C LYS A 271 10.95 4.79 23.97
N ASN A 272 9.89 5.60 23.87
CA ASN A 272 9.89 6.90 23.19
C ASN A 272 10.43 6.85 21.75
N ASN A 273 10.24 5.69 21.08
CA ASN A 273 10.69 5.46 19.70
C ASN A 273 9.57 5.62 18.66
N GLY A 274 8.50 6.32 19.03
CA GLY A 274 7.32 6.57 18.20
C GLY A 274 6.57 7.81 18.64
N GLU A 275 5.42 7.98 18.04
CA GLU A 275 4.47 9.05 18.35
C GLU A 275 3.04 8.52 18.41
N TRP A 276 2.20 9.17 19.19
CA TRP A 276 0.77 8.91 19.22
C TRP A 276 0.08 9.63 18.07
N VAL A 277 -0.73 8.91 17.29
CA VAL A 277 -1.47 9.42 16.14
C VAL A 277 -2.94 9.05 16.22
N ILE A 278 -3.80 9.89 15.64
CA ILE A 278 -5.22 9.57 15.43
C ILE A 278 -5.42 9.07 13.99
N TYR A 279 -6.41 8.17 13.83
CA TYR A 279 -6.77 7.67 12.53
C TYR A 279 -7.72 8.63 11.81
N PRO A 280 -7.41 8.96 10.59
CA PRO A 280 -8.17 9.94 9.84
C PRO A 280 -9.58 9.50 9.47
N TRP A 281 -9.81 8.21 9.28
CA TRP A 281 -11.15 7.68 9.01
C TRP A 281 -12.13 7.85 10.19
N ASP A 282 -11.63 8.06 11.41
CA ASP A 282 -12.47 8.26 12.59
C ASP A 282 -13.16 9.63 12.55
N VAL A 283 -12.56 10.60 11.85
CA VAL A 283 -13.19 11.92 11.62
C VAL A 283 -14.20 11.88 10.47
N SER A 284 -14.33 10.77 9.75
CA SER A 284 -15.30 10.62 8.66
C SER A 284 -16.76 10.77 9.11
N ALA A 285 -17.03 10.59 10.40
CA ALA A 285 -18.34 10.86 11.00
C ALA A 285 -18.81 12.31 10.81
N LEU A 286 -17.87 13.26 10.65
CA LEU A 286 -18.15 14.66 10.36
C LEU A 286 -18.65 14.92 8.93
N TYR A 287 -18.59 13.93 8.03
CA TYR A 287 -18.97 14.02 6.61
C TYR A 287 -20.29 13.33 6.29
N LYS A 288 -20.84 12.60 7.25
CA LYS A 288 -22.19 12.04 7.07
C LYS A 288 -23.16 13.21 7.27
N GLU A 289 -23.64 13.74 6.14
CA GLU A 289 -24.74 14.70 6.09
C GLU A 289 -26.05 14.04 6.51
#